data_fe13fb6392bbd9dc25cd6645e5d2380a
#
_entry.id   fe13fb6392bbd9dc25cd6645e5d2380a
#
_cell.length_a   1.000
_cell.length_b   1.000
_cell.length_c   1.000
_cell.angle_alpha   90.00
_cell.angle_beta   90.00
_cell.angle_gamma   90.00
#
_symmetry.space_group_name_H-M   'P 1'
#
loop_
_entity.id
_entity.type
_entity.pdbx_description
1 polymer ?
#
loop_
_entity_poly.entity_id
_entity_poly.type
_entity_poly.pdbx_seq_one_letter_code
_entity_poly.pdbx_strand_id
1 'polypeptide(L)'
;MLIALSMAALTGTAAISVDLGSAYLARRQLQGIADAAALAAAAGNVPTDGAAAAQALIDRSGAPDATIETLTPGQYRRDAALDPASRFTAGAPASNAARLTLARDVPLFFGRMLLGRPSMTVRAHATAARMDYAAFSIGTRLASLSGGVANDLLSALAGTNLNLSVLDGQGLVSARLDLLGIADALKLRLGQPDVTYAQLLDQTIPLGDIVLAMADAAPDLSTREILTRIAPQLSRQTRLADMIDLGIIGGNSANDGTTRIEVDAFALLRSMLEVSLGDSFVLDLNAGVPGVTGVKLRIFGGRGDTHSPWLSVTDAHDVVIRTARSRIYLEVSMLSGLSQVASLRVPILIDLAEAQARLSEIRCDGAGSRGVGLSVTPAIGSIALADVDTASLASLSTAPVLKAATLANVANVIRVTARADLSLGGVTPQSVFFSEADIAAHTRKTVATGDLVTGLTSSLMNDVDVDVSLLGLPLPVGGLVSTVGHQLALLGPLLDPLILQLTGLLGVRLGEADVQVDRMRCGVPVLVA
;
A
#
# COMPACT_ATOMS: atom_id res chain seq x y z
N MET A 1 -68.08 -19.55 -14.76
CA MET A 1 -67.72 -18.13 -14.67
C MET A 1 -66.40 -17.86 -13.89
N LEU A 2 -66.23 -18.37 -12.68
CA LEU A 2 -64.98 -18.21 -11.89
C LEU A 2 -63.73 -18.76 -12.59
N ILE A 3 -63.75 -19.93 -13.21
CA ILE A 3 -62.64 -20.55 -13.95
C ILE A 3 -62.24 -19.71 -15.16
N ALA A 4 -63.16 -19.14 -15.90
CA ALA A 4 -62.87 -18.27 -17.03
C ALA A 4 -62.23 -16.95 -16.59
N LEU A 5 -62.66 -16.40 -15.45
CA LEU A 5 -62.09 -15.20 -14.87
C LEU A 5 -60.65 -15.45 -14.33
N SER A 6 -60.42 -16.59 -13.69
CA SER A 6 -59.08 -16.99 -13.24
C SER A 6 -58.11 -17.27 -14.38
N MET A 7 -58.56 -17.90 -15.44
CA MET A 7 -57.77 -18.13 -16.67
C MET A 7 -57.44 -16.78 -17.35
N ALA A 8 -58.38 -15.87 -17.46
CA ALA A 8 -58.13 -14.53 -18.03
C ALA A 8 -57.13 -13.73 -17.19
N ALA A 9 -57.24 -13.82 -15.84
CA ALA A 9 -56.27 -13.17 -14.94
C ALA A 9 -54.88 -13.77 -15.04
N LEU A 10 -54.77 -15.11 -15.09
CA LEU A 10 -53.47 -15.80 -15.25
C LEU A 10 -52.82 -15.52 -16.60
N THR A 11 -53.59 -15.53 -17.69
CA THR A 11 -53.06 -15.18 -19.01
C THR A 11 -52.66 -13.71 -19.11
N GLY A 12 -53.42 -12.80 -18.47
CA GLY A 12 -53.09 -11.38 -18.40
C GLY A 12 -51.81 -11.11 -17.63
N THR A 13 -51.62 -11.74 -16.47
CA THR A 13 -50.39 -11.58 -15.67
C THR A 13 -49.17 -12.20 -16.38
N ALA A 14 -49.30 -13.35 -17.02
CA ALA A 14 -48.22 -13.98 -17.82
C ALA A 14 -47.84 -13.07 -19.00
N ALA A 15 -48.81 -12.49 -19.68
CA ALA A 15 -48.59 -11.56 -20.79
C ALA A 15 -47.78 -10.30 -20.36
N ILE A 16 -48.19 -9.68 -19.28
CA ILE A 16 -47.46 -8.50 -18.70
C ILE A 16 -46.06 -8.90 -18.27
N SER A 17 -45.87 -10.10 -17.71
CA SER A 17 -44.55 -10.57 -17.28
C SER A 17 -43.57 -10.77 -18.45
N VAL A 18 -44.05 -11.22 -19.61
CA VAL A 18 -43.22 -11.37 -20.82
C VAL A 18 -42.76 -10.01 -21.35
N ASP A 19 -43.69 -9.05 -21.47
CA ASP A 19 -43.32 -7.71 -21.97
C ASP A 19 -42.41 -6.97 -20.99
N LEU A 20 -42.63 -7.08 -19.69
CA LEU A 20 -41.79 -6.48 -18.68
C LEU A 20 -40.40 -7.12 -18.64
N GLY A 21 -40.35 -8.46 -18.77
CA GLY A 21 -39.10 -9.22 -18.84
C GLY A 21 -38.27 -8.85 -20.08
N SER A 22 -38.92 -8.74 -21.25
CA SER A 22 -38.25 -8.32 -22.49
C SER A 22 -37.73 -6.89 -22.41
N ALA A 23 -38.49 -5.96 -21.83
CA ALA A 23 -38.07 -4.59 -21.61
C ALA A 23 -36.92 -4.47 -20.61
N TYR A 24 -36.94 -5.29 -19.55
CA TYR A 24 -35.84 -5.34 -18.57
C TYR A 24 -34.53 -5.86 -19.21
N LEU A 25 -34.60 -6.94 -19.97
CA LEU A 25 -33.44 -7.48 -20.70
C LEU A 25 -32.89 -6.47 -21.70
N ALA A 26 -33.77 -5.83 -22.48
CA ALA A 26 -33.39 -4.80 -23.44
C ALA A 26 -32.73 -3.61 -22.75
N ARG A 27 -33.26 -3.16 -21.59
CA ARG A 27 -32.64 -2.08 -20.81
C ARG A 27 -31.25 -2.46 -20.29
N ARG A 28 -31.08 -3.70 -19.80
CA ARG A 28 -29.77 -4.20 -19.33
C ARG A 28 -28.75 -4.25 -20.46
N GLN A 29 -29.13 -4.74 -21.64
CA GLN A 29 -28.28 -4.72 -22.82
C GLN A 29 -27.93 -3.29 -23.25
N LEU A 30 -28.94 -2.41 -23.28
CA LEU A 30 -28.74 -1.01 -23.65
C LEU A 30 -27.82 -0.27 -22.67
N GLN A 31 -27.86 -0.63 -21.36
CA GLN A 31 -26.96 -0.06 -20.37
C GLN A 31 -25.51 -0.43 -20.68
N GLY A 32 -25.19 -1.69 -20.98
CA GLY A 32 -23.83 -2.08 -21.35
C GLY A 32 -23.32 -1.38 -22.62
N ILE A 33 -24.21 -1.13 -23.58
CA ILE A 33 -23.87 -0.37 -24.79
C ILE A 33 -23.66 1.11 -24.44
N ALA A 34 -24.47 1.69 -23.57
CA ALA A 34 -24.34 3.08 -23.13
C ALA A 34 -23.02 3.29 -22.36
N ASP A 35 -22.64 2.36 -21.48
CA ASP A 35 -21.39 2.38 -20.73
C ASP A 35 -20.18 2.36 -21.68
N ALA A 36 -20.18 1.43 -22.63
CA ALA A 36 -19.12 1.31 -23.61
C ALA A 36 -19.06 2.53 -24.58
N ALA A 37 -20.22 3.04 -25.00
CA ALA A 37 -20.29 4.23 -25.88
C ALA A 37 -19.84 5.51 -25.15
N ALA A 38 -20.15 5.66 -23.85
CA ALA A 38 -19.66 6.76 -23.05
C ALA A 38 -18.14 6.71 -22.89
N LEU A 39 -17.56 5.51 -22.65
CA LEU A 39 -16.11 5.32 -22.61
C LEU A 39 -15.44 5.68 -23.95
N ALA A 40 -16.02 5.23 -25.06
CA ALA A 40 -15.52 5.57 -26.38
C ALA A 40 -15.57 7.09 -26.64
N ALA A 41 -16.67 7.74 -26.24
CA ALA A 41 -16.80 9.21 -26.35
C ALA A 41 -15.77 9.96 -25.50
N ALA A 42 -15.44 9.45 -24.32
CA ALA A 42 -14.49 10.07 -23.41
C ALA A 42 -13.02 9.81 -23.78
N ALA A 43 -12.71 8.79 -24.58
CA ALA A 43 -11.35 8.40 -24.93
C ALA A 43 -10.60 9.46 -25.76
N GLY A 44 -11.33 10.24 -26.59
CA GLY A 44 -10.75 11.28 -27.45
C GLY A 44 -11.07 12.70 -26.97
N ASN A 45 -11.06 13.64 -27.91
CA ASN A 45 -11.55 14.98 -27.66
C ASN A 45 -13.09 14.96 -27.66
N VAL A 46 -13.69 15.01 -26.48
CA VAL A 46 -15.15 14.83 -26.30
C VAL A 46 -15.97 15.81 -27.15
N PRO A 47 -15.67 17.13 -27.22
CA PRO A 47 -16.44 18.06 -28.02
C PRO A 47 -16.42 17.81 -29.54
N THR A 48 -15.32 17.27 -30.06
CA THR A 48 -15.15 17.11 -31.53
C THR A 48 -15.42 15.68 -32.01
N ASP A 49 -14.90 14.70 -31.30
CA ASP A 49 -14.82 13.32 -31.76
C ASP A 49 -15.76 12.38 -30.99
N GLY A 50 -16.24 12.80 -29.81
CA GLY A 50 -16.99 11.95 -28.90
C GLY A 50 -18.27 11.36 -29.48
N ALA A 51 -19.03 12.14 -30.25
CA ALA A 51 -20.25 11.66 -30.89
C ALA A 51 -19.98 10.60 -31.95
N ALA A 52 -18.95 10.80 -32.77
CA ALA A 52 -18.57 9.86 -33.82
C ALA A 52 -18.02 8.55 -33.23
N ALA A 53 -17.23 8.65 -32.16
CA ALA A 53 -16.68 7.49 -31.45
C ALA A 53 -17.79 6.65 -30.78
N ALA A 54 -18.75 7.30 -30.13
CA ALA A 54 -19.90 6.65 -29.52
C ALA A 54 -20.76 5.95 -30.59
N GLN A 55 -21.06 6.63 -31.70
CA GLN A 55 -21.87 6.07 -32.78
C GLN A 55 -21.18 4.86 -33.41
N ALA A 56 -19.88 4.95 -33.71
CA ALA A 56 -19.11 3.84 -34.27
C ALA A 56 -19.09 2.59 -33.37
N LEU A 57 -19.20 2.77 -32.05
CA LEU A 57 -19.32 1.67 -31.10
C LEU A 57 -20.73 1.07 -31.12
N ILE A 58 -21.77 1.90 -31.15
CA ILE A 58 -23.17 1.47 -31.21
C ILE A 58 -23.38 0.63 -32.47
N ASP A 59 -22.88 1.09 -33.62
CA ASP A 59 -23.01 0.38 -34.90
C ASP A 59 -22.39 -1.02 -34.86
N ARG A 60 -21.34 -1.21 -34.06
CA ARG A 60 -20.65 -2.50 -33.86
C ARG A 60 -21.25 -3.36 -32.75
N SER A 61 -22.12 -2.83 -31.90
CA SER A 61 -22.63 -3.53 -30.70
C SER A 61 -23.71 -4.57 -30.97
N GLY A 62 -24.14 -4.73 -32.23
CA GLY A 62 -25.25 -5.64 -32.58
C GLY A 62 -26.64 -5.14 -32.18
N ALA A 63 -26.77 -3.87 -31.80
CA ALA A 63 -28.04 -3.22 -31.50
C ALA A 63 -28.21 -1.93 -32.38
N PRO A 64 -28.39 -2.12 -33.70
CA PRO A 64 -28.46 -1.01 -34.66
C PRO A 64 -29.68 -0.10 -34.47
N ASP A 65 -30.64 -0.50 -33.68
CA ASP A 65 -31.85 0.22 -33.29
C ASP A 65 -31.67 1.10 -32.04
N ALA A 66 -30.49 1.05 -31.39
CA ALA A 66 -30.14 1.97 -30.32
C ALA A 66 -29.72 3.34 -30.93
N THR A 67 -30.29 4.41 -30.41
CA THR A 67 -30.01 5.77 -30.87
C THR A 67 -29.48 6.65 -29.75
N ILE A 68 -28.56 7.58 -30.09
CA ILE A 68 -28.10 8.59 -29.16
C ILE A 68 -29.20 9.65 -29.02
N GLU A 69 -29.87 9.69 -27.87
CA GLU A 69 -30.85 10.72 -27.55
C GLU A 69 -30.16 12.03 -27.15
N THR A 70 -29.13 11.93 -26.31
CA THR A 70 -28.28 13.06 -25.92
C THR A 70 -26.83 12.61 -25.70
N LEU A 71 -25.87 13.47 -26.11
CA LEU A 71 -24.48 13.38 -25.72
C LEU A 71 -24.02 14.78 -25.31
N THR A 72 -23.65 14.91 -24.04
CA THR A 72 -23.30 16.20 -23.44
C THR A 72 -21.83 16.17 -23.02
N PRO A 73 -20.95 16.94 -23.68
CA PRO A 73 -19.59 17.16 -23.18
C PRO A 73 -19.61 17.97 -21.89
N GLY A 74 -18.68 17.69 -20.98
CA GLY A 74 -18.59 18.40 -19.73
C GLY A 74 -17.29 18.14 -18.98
N GLN A 75 -17.16 18.76 -17.82
CA GLN A 75 -16.08 18.55 -16.89
C GLN A 75 -16.56 17.69 -15.73
N TYR A 76 -15.86 16.60 -15.48
CA TYR A 76 -16.03 15.79 -14.29
C TYR A 76 -14.92 16.08 -13.28
N ARG A 77 -15.30 16.28 -12.01
CA ARG A 77 -14.38 16.44 -10.88
C ARG A 77 -14.62 15.31 -9.90
N ARG A 78 -13.57 14.53 -9.63
CA ARG A 78 -13.58 13.53 -8.58
C ARG A 78 -13.30 14.21 -7.24
N ASP A 79 -14.34 14.72 -6.61
CA ASP A 79 -14.28 15.37 -5.31
C ASP A 79 -15.25 14.65 -4.37
N ALA A 80 -14.72 14.05 -3.30
CA ALA A 80 -15.51 13.31 -2.33
C ALA A 80 -16.44 14.23 -1.51
N ALA A 81 -16.11 15.51 -1.40
CA ALA A 81 -16.94 16.51 -0.72
C ALA A 81 -18.17 16.94 -1.54
N LEU A 82 -18.14 16.70 -2.86
CA LEU A 82 -19.27 17.02 -3.73
C LEU A 82 -20.25 15.84 -3.82
N ASP A 83 -21.54 16.18 -3.82
CA ASP A 83 -22.60 15.21 -4.16
C ASP A 83 -22.29 14.58 -5.55
N PRO A 84 -22.44 13.26 -5.74
CA PRO A 84 -22.16 12.59 -7.02
C PRO A 84 -22.82 13.25 -8.22
N ALA A 85 -24.06 13.74 -8.08
CA ALA A 85 -24.78 14.45 -9.14
C ALA A 85 -24.13 15.78 -9.53
N SER A 86 -23.38 16.41 -8.63
CA SER A 86 -22.74 17.73 -8.82
C SER A 86 -21.30 17.62 -9.36
N ARG A 87 -20.75 16.43 -9.49
CA ARG A 87 -19.39 16.19 -9.97
C ARG A 87 -19.24 16.40 -11.48
N PHE A 88 -20.33 16.37 -12.23
CA PHE A 88 -20.35 16.61 -13.68
C PHE A 88 -20.97 17.97 -13.98
N THR A 89 -20.20 18.85 -14.65
CA THR A 89 -20.64 20.17 -15.13
C THR A 89 -20.66 20.18 -16.65
N ALA A 90 -21.84 20.35 -17.24
CA ALA A 90 -22.03 20.37 -18.69
C ALA A 90 -21.46 21.65 -19.31
N GLY A 91 -20.91 21.55 -20.54
CA GLY A 91 -20.51 22.70 -21.34
C GLY A 91 -19.26 23.45 -20.84
N ALA A 92 -18.45 22.86 -19.96
CA ALA A 92 -17.23 23.47 -19.47
C ALA A 92 -16.19 23.61 -20.59
N PRO A 93 -15.38 24.70 -20.62
CA PRO A 93 -14.36 24.92 -21.66
C PRO A 93 -13.32 23.79 -21.76
N ALA A 94 -12.97 23.18 -20.62
CA ALA A 94 -12.06 22.04 -20.53
C ALA A 94 -12.86 20.75 -20.28
N SER A 95 -13.52 20.24 -21.33
CA SER A 95 -14.30 19.01 -21.24
C SER A 95 -13.39 17.80 -21.19
N ASN A 96 -13.45 17.07 -20.07
CA ASN A 96 -12.78 15.77 -19.88
C ASN A 96 -13.77 14.60 -19.76
N ALA A 97 -15.08 14.86 -19.89
CA ALA A 97 -16.12 13.85 -19.66
C ALA A 97 -17.25 13.97 -20.68
N ALA A 98 -17.89 12.83 -20.94
CA ALA A 98 -19.09 12.69 -21.76
C ALA A 98 -20.23 12.06 -20.96
N ARG A 99 -21.40 12.70 -20.95
CA ARG A 99 -22.64 12.12 -20.45
C ARG A 99 -23.51 11.74 -21.64
N LEU A 100 -23.87 10.47 -21.74
CA LEU A 100 -24.59 9.88 -22.85
C LEU A 100 -25.93 9.33 -22.36
N THR A 101 -26.99 9.55 -23.16
CA THR A 101 -28.27 8.87 -23.05
C THR A 101 -28.57 8.13 -24.33
N LEU A 102 -28.78 6.82 -24.25
CA LEU A 102 -29.27 6.01 -25.34
C LEU A 102 -30.76 5.71 -25.16
N ALA A 103 -31.46 5.64 -26.29
CA ALA A 103 -32.84 5.17 -26.37
C ALA A 103 -32.96 4.03 -27.37
N ARG A 104 -33.86 3.09 -27.07
CA ARG A 104 -34.19 1.95 -27.93
C ARG A 104 -35.66 1.60 -27.81
N ASP A 105 -36.32 1.36 -28.94
CA ASP A 105 -37.69 0.90 -28.94
C ASP A 105 -37.77 -0.62 -28.85
N VAL A 106 -38.46 -1.11 -27.83
CA VAL A 106 -38.66 -2.53 -27.55
C VAL A 106 -40.09 -2.92 -27.96
N PRO A 107 -40.26 -3.90 -28.84
CA PRO A 107 -41.60 -4.32 -29.25
C PRO A 107 -42.38 -4.91 -28.07
N LEU A 108 -43.64 -4.54 -27.95
CA LEU A 108 -44.58 -5.10 -26.99
C LEU A 108 -45.31 -6.28 -27.66
N PHE A 109 -45.27 -7.44 -27.04
CA PHE A 109 -45.96 -8.65 -27.56
C PHE A 109 -47.44 -8.62 -27.19
N PHE A 110 -47.75 -8.46 -25.92
CA PHE A 110 -49.10 -8.47 -25.38
C PHE A 110 -49.60 -7.06 -25.05
N GLY A 111 -48.74 -6.18 -24.62
CA GLY A 111 -49.05 -4.79 -24.32
C GLY A 111 -49.56 -4.00 -25.52
N ARG A 112 -49.20 -4.45 -26.73
CA ARG A 112 -49.70 -3.91 -28.00
C ARG A 112 -51.23 -3.96 -28.04
N MET A 113 -51.83 -5.05 -27.55
CA MET A 113 -53.28 -5.22 -27.53
C MET A 113 -53.94 -4.47 -26.38
N LEU A 114 -53.25 -4.37 -25.25
CA LEU A 114 -53.76 -3.72 -24.03
C LEU A 114 -53.60 -2.21 -24.05
N LEU A 115 -52.45 -1.71 -24.52
CA LEU A 115 -52.07 -0.31 -24.46
C LEU A 115 -52.24 0.43 -25.81
N GLY A 116 -52.55 -0.29 -26.89
CA GLY A 116 -52.67 0.28 -28.24
C GLY A 116 -51.36 0.82 -28.81
N ARG A 117 -50.20 0.41 -28.25
CA ARG A 117 -48.85 0.86 -28.66
C ARG A 117 -48.04 -0.34 -29.12
N PRO A 118 -47.34 -0.26 -30.29
CA PRO A 118 -46.56 -1.38 -30.81
C PRO A 118 -45.23 -1.59 -30.05
N SER A 119 -44.70 -0.55 -29.41
CA SER A 119 -43.39 -0.59 -28.72
C SER A 119 -43.41 0.33 -27.50
N MET A 120 -42.42 0.15 -26.65
CA MET A 120 -42.03 1.07 -25.58
C MET A 120 -40.59 1.45 -25.68
N THR A 121 -40.28 2.71 -25.45
CA THR A 121 -38.90 3.23 -25.45
C THR A 121 -38.24 2.96 -24.10
N VAL A 122 -37.15 2.22 -24.11
CA VAL A 122 -36.25 2.06 -22.95
C VAL A 122 -35.07 3.01 -23.09
N ARG A 123 -34.58 3.53 -21.95
CA ARG A 123 -33.44 4.45 -21.90
C ARG A 123 -32.36 3.94 -20.96
N ALA A 124 -31.12 4.22 -21.33
CA ALA A 124 -29.95 3.97 -20.51
C ALA A 124 -29.04 5.22 -20.49
N HIS A 125 -28.44 5.47 -19.34
CA HIS A 125 -27.57 6.63 -19.13
C HIS A 125 -26.18 6.15 -18.72
N ALA A 126 -25.15 6.79 -19.24
CA ALA A 126 -23.78 6.55 -18.82
C ALA A 126 -23.00 7.87 -18.80
N THR A 127 -22.10 8.01 -17.86
CA THR A 127 -21.14 9.11 -17.82
C THR A 127 -19.74 8.51 -17.76
N ALA A 128 -18.85 8.94 -18.65
CA ALA A 128 -17.44 8.58 -18.63
C ALA A 128 -16.58 9.83 -18.61
N ALA A 129 -15.47 9.76 -17.90
CA ALA A 129 -14.50 10.84 -17.83
C ALA A 129 -13.12 10.32 -18.21
N ARG A 130 -12.32 11.18 -18.85
CA ARG A 130 -10.90 10.95 -19.11
C ARG A 130 -10.11 11.43 -17.91
N MET A 131 -9.38 10.52 -17.31
CA MET A 131 -8.61 10.77 -16.10
C MET A 131 -7.15 10.43 -16.31
N ASP A 132 -6.30 11.20 -15.64
CA ASP A 132 -4.89 10.93 -15.52
C ASP A 132 -4.68 10.29 -14.15
N TYR A 133 -3.86 9.25 -14.06
CA TYR A 133 -3.55 8.65 -12.78
C TYR A 133 -2.09 8.21 -12.68
N ALA A 134 -1.60 8.14 -11.45
CA ALA A 134 -0.30 7.62 -11.12
C ALA A 134 -0.42 6.50 -10.07
N ALA A 135 0.38 5.45 -10.27
CA ALA A 135 0.63 4.44 -9.24
C ALA A 135 1.95 4.79 -8.56
N PHE A 136 1.92 4.97 -7.26
CA PHE A 136 3.12 5.29 -6.50
C PHE A 136 3.13 4.56 -5.16
N SER A 137 4.32 4.30 -4.68
CA SER A 137 4.58 3.57 -3.46
C SER A 137 5.58 4.30 -2.58
N ILE A 138 5.47 4.06 -1.27
CA ILE A 138 6.41 4.51 -0.27
C ILE A 138 6.99 3.31 0.45
N GLY A 139 8.27 3.33 0.65
CA GLY A 139 8.96 2.27 1.35
C GLY A 139 10.41 2.63 1.55
N THR A 140 11.23 1.65 1.84
CA THR A 140 12.65 1.85 1.95
C THR A 140 13.38 0.87 1.06
N ARG A 141 14.58 1.28 0.72
CA ARG A 141 15.50 0.47 -0.06
C ARG A 141 15.85 -0.79 0.71
N LEU A 142 15.40 -1.93 0.21
CA LEU A 142 16.02 -3.22 0.53
C LEU A 142 17.38 -3.27 -0.13
N ALA A 143 18.30 -2.42 0.34
CA ALA A 143 19.67 -2.47 -0.11
C ALA A 143 20.31 -3.75 0.42
N SER A 144 20.70 -4.64 -0.48
CA SER A 144 21.52 -5.83 -0.25
C SER A 144 21.25 -6.52 1.11
N LEU A 145 20.33 -7.47 1.09
CA LEU A 145 20.13 -8.40 2.20
C LEU A 145 21.42 -9.23 2.36
N SER A 146 22.25 -8.89 3.33
CA SER A 146 23.39 -9.70 3.71
C SER A 146 22.99 -10.62 4.87
N GLY A 147 23.19 -11.94 4.68
CA GLY A 147 23.28 -12.87 5.78
C GLY A 147 21.98 -13.31 6.46
N GLY A 148 21.01 -13.87 5.75
CA GLY A 148 19.92 -14.63 6.40
C GLY A 148 18.82 -13.80 7.10
N VAL A 149 19.03 -12.52 7.36
CA VAL A 149 18.10 -11.63 8.09
C VAL A 149 16.73 -11.53 7.41
N ALA A 150 16.67 -11.67 6.09
CA ALA A 150 15.40 -11.72 5.36
C ALA A 150 14.55 -12.93 5.73
N ASN A 151 15.18 -14.10 5.85
CA ASN A 151 14.50 -15.31 6.29
C ASN A 151 13.99 -15.16 7.72
N ASP A 152 14.82 -14.61 8.62
CA ASP A 152 14.47 -14.47 10.02
C ASP A 152 13.29 -13.50 10.20
N LEU A 153 13.28 -12.38 9.48
CA LEU A 153 12.18 -11.43 9.49
C LEU A 153 10.89 -12.04 8.92
N LEU A 154 10.94 -12.60 7.70
CA LEU A 154 9.75 -13.18 7.08
C LEU A 154 9.22 -14.38 7.88
N SER A 155 10.11 -15.21 8.44
CA SER A 155 9.73 -16.35 9.29
C SER A 155 9.08 -15.89 10.59
N ALA A 156 9.61 -14.84 11.21
CA ALA A 156 9.03 -14.26 12.43
C ALA A 156 7.66 -13.63 12.13
N LEU A 157 7.52 -12.89 11.03
CA LEU A 157 6.25 -12.33 10.57
C LEU A 157 5.24 -13.43 10.20
N ALA A 158 5.68 -14.51 9.57
CA ALA A 158 4.84 -15.65 9.23
C ALA A 158 4.43 -16.48 10.46
N GLY A 159 5.20 -16.40 11.54
CA GLY A 159 5.06 -17.26 12.73
C GLY A 159 5.49 -18.71 12.50
N THR A 160 6.27 -18.94 11.45
CA THR A 160 6.82 -20.25 11.07
C THR A 160 8.15 -20.09 10.37
N ASN A 161 9.01 -21.12 10.38
CA ASN A 161 10.29 -21.04 9.67
C ASN A 161 10.09 -21.30 8.17
N LEU A 162 10.30 -20.28 7.37
CA LEU A 162 10.12 -20.34 5.90
C LEU A 162 11.28 -21.02 5.18
N ASN A 163 12.42 -21.24 5.86
CA ASN A 163 13.64 -21.89 5.32
C ASN A 163 14.12 -21.25 4.01
N LEU A 164 14.13 -19.92 3.96
CA LEU A 164 14.65 -19.18 2.80
C LEU A 164 16.17 -19.09 2.87
N SER A 165 16.83 -19.44 1.79
CA SER A 165 18.26 -19.18 1.62
C SER A 165 18.52 -17.67 1.36
N VAL A 166 19.76 -17.25 1.48
CA VAL A 166 20.15 -15.87 1.13
C VAL A 166 19.85 -15.57 -0.34
N LEU A 167 20.04 -16.55 -1.22
CA LEU A 167 19.72 -16.41 -2.64
C LEU A 167 18.22 -16.30 -2.89
N ASP A 168 17.40 -17.04 -2.15
CA ASP A 168 15.93 -16.92 -2.21
C ASP A 168 15.49 -15.51 -1.81
N GLY A 169 16.04 -14.97 -0.73
CA GLY A 169 15.76 -13.60 -0.29
C GLY A 169 16.14 -12.57 -1.35
N GLN A 170 17.33 -12.70 -1.96
CA GLN A 170 17.76 -11.82 -3.04
C GLN A 170 16.90 -11.98 -4.29
N GLY A 171 16.48 -13.20 -4.63
CA GLY A 171 15.55 -13.48 -5.72
C GLY A 171 14.21 -12.76 -5.53
N LEU A 172 13.62 -12.87 -4.35
CA LEU A 172 12.35 -12.17 -4.03
C LEU A 172 12.47 -10.64 -4.09
N VAL A 173 13.60 -10.07 -3.64
CA VAL A 173 13.85 -8.62 -3.68
C VAL A 173 14.02 -8.12 -5.12
N SER A 174 14.63 -8.91 -5.99
CA SER A 174 14.84 -8.53 -7.40
C SER A 174 13.62 -8.78 -8.28
N ALA A 175 12.72 -9.67 -7.87
CA ALA A 175 11.54 -10.05 -8.64
C ALA A 175 10.50 -8.94 -8.69
N ARG A 176 10.06 -8.62 -9.93
CA ARG A 176 8.98 -7.68 -10.21
C ARG A 176 7.73 -8.45 -10.61
N LEU A 177 6.65 -8.25 -9.88
CA LEU A 177 5.36 -8.89 -10.11
C LEU A 177 4.36 -7.86 -10.60
N ASP A 178 3.54 -8.22 -11.59
CA ASP A 178 2.40 -7.40 -12.00
C ASP A 178 1.24 -7.59 -11.04
N LEU A 179 0.88 -6.54 -10.32
CA LEU A 179 -0.19 -6.56 -9.30
C LEU A 179 -1.55 -6.93 -9.90
N LEU A 180 -1.87 -6.46 -11.10
CA LEU A 180 -3.13 -6.82 -11.76
C LEU A 180 -3.09 -8.27 -12.25
N GLY A 181 -1.93 -8.76 -12.70
CA GLY A 181 -1.72 -10.16 -13.02
C GLY A 181 -1.92 -11.07 -11.81
N ILE A 182 -1.44 -10.66 -10.62
CA ILE A 182 -1.69 -11.37 -9.36
C ILE A 182 -3.19 -11.39 -9.05
N ALA A 183 -3.87 -10.24 -9.18
CA ALA A 183 -5.30 -10.15 -8.92
C ALA A 183 -6.12 -11.05 -9.86
N ASP A 184 -5.78 -11.11 -11.15
CA ASP A 184 -6.43 -11.99 -12.12
C ASP A 184 -6.18 -13.48 -11.81
N ALA A 185 -4.96 -13.87 -11.47
CA ALA A 185 -4.64 -15.22 -11.02
C ALA A 185 -5.41 -15.58 -9.74
N LEU A 186 -5.53 -14.65 -8.80
CA LEU A 186 -6.25 -14.86 -7.55
C LEU A 186 -7.76 -15.05 -7.78
N LYS A 187 -8.39 -14.26 -8.67
CA LYS A 187 -9.79 -14.44 -9.06
C LYS A 187 -10.06 -15.83 -9.65
N LEU A 188 -9.16 -16.31 -10.50
CA LEU A 188 -9.27 -17.65 -11.08
C LEU A 188 -9.16 -18.73 -10.00
N ARG A 189 -8.23 -18.59 -9.04
CA ARG A 189 -8.08 -19.54 -7.93
C ARG A 189 -9.30 -19.58 -7.01
N LEU A 190 -9.92 -18.42 -6.77
CA LEU A 190 -11.13 -18.32 -5.94
C LEU A 190 -12.41 -18.69 -6.69
N GLY A 191 -12.35 -18.99 -7.99
CA GLY A 191 -13.53 -19.28 -8.83
C GLY A 191 -14.44 -18.08 -9.06
N GLN A 192 -13.90 -16.85 -9.00
CA GLN A 192 -14.62 -15.59 -9.08
C GLN A 192 -14.12 -14.69 -10.24
N PRO A 193 -14.15 -15.13 -11.50
CA PRO A 193 -13.56 -14.39 -12.61
C PRO A 193 -14.21 -13.03 -12.87
N ASP A 194 -15.48 -12.85 -12.51
CA ASP A 194 -16.28 -11.67 -12.85
C ASP A 194 -16.28 -10.57 -11.79
N VAL A 195 -15.67 -10.79 -10.61
CA VAL A 195 -15.59 -9.75 -9.56
C VAL A 195 -14.66 -8.63 -9.98
N THR A 196 -14.96 -7.41 -9.55
CA THR A 196 -14.06 -6.27 -9.76
C THR A 196 -12.82 -6.38 -8.87
N TYR A 197 -11.74 -5.68 -9.23
CA TYR A 197 -10.54 -5.67 -8.39
C TYR A 197 -10.81 -5.12 -6.98
N ALA A 198 -11.63 -4.08 -6.85
CA ALA A 198 -12.01 -3.54 -5.55
C ALA A 198 -12.75 -4.58 -4.69
N GLN A 199 -13.70 -5.31 -5.29
CA GLN A 199 -14.41 -6.38 -4.59
C GLN A 199 -13.49 -7.52 -4.19
N LEU A 200 -12.50 -7.87 -5.02
CA LEU A 200 -11.50 -8.88 -4.70
C LEU A 200 -10.62 -8.44 -3.52
N LEU A 201 -10.08 -7.22 -3.58
CA LEU A 201 -9.18 -6.69 -2.55
C LEU A 201 -9.86 -6.57 -1.19
N ASP A 202 -11.18 -6.31 -1.17
CA ASP A 202 -11.97 -6.17 0.05
C ASP A 202 -12.31 -7.51 0.74
N GLN A 203 -12.06 -8.63 0.07
CA GLN A 203 -12.26 -9.96 0.66
C GLN A 203 -11.14 -10.33 1.62
N THR A 204 -11.50 -11.08 2.67
CA THR A 204 -10.52 -11.73 3.56
C THR A 204 -10.09 -13.05 2.93
N ILE A 205 -8.82 -13.16 2.54
CA ILE A 205 -8.28 -14.25 1.72
C ILE A 205 -7.12 -14.91 2.47
N PRO A 206 -7.01 -16.27 2.42
CA PRO A 206 -5.83 -16.96 2.95
C PRO A 206 -4.54 -16.48 2.29
N LEU A 207 -3.51 -16.19 3.09
CA LEU A 207 -2.20 -15.76 2.59
C LEU A 207 -1.60 -16.75 1.61
N GLY A 208 -1.78 -18.05 1.86
CA GLY A 208 -1.30 -19.11 0.98
C GLY A 208 -1.86 -18.98 -0.45
N ASP A 209 -3.15 -18.67 -0.59
CA ASP A 209 -3.79 -18.49 -1.91
C ASP A 209 -3.26 -17.25 -2.63
N ILE A 210 -3.03 -16.16 -1.89
CA ILE A 210 -2.46 -14.94 -2.45
C ILE A 210 -1.02 -15.20 -2.93
N VAL A 211 -0.21 -15.90 -2.12
CA VAL A 211 1.18 -16.22 -2.48
C VAL A 211 1.25 -17.18 -3.66
N LEU A 212 0.30 -18.12 -3.78
CA LEU A 212 0.19 -18.97 -4.97
C LEU A 212 -0.21 -18.15 -6.21
N ALA A 213 -1.09 -17.16 -6.07
CA ALA A 213 -1.42 -16.25 -7.17
C ALA A 213 -0.20 -15.38 -7.57
N MET A 214 0.63 -14.96 -6.59
CA MET A 214 1.92 -14.32 -6.88
C MET A 214 2.87 -15.25 -7.65
N ALA A 215 2.90 -16.54 -7.30
CA ALA A 215 3.69 -17.54 -8.02
C ALA A 215 3.22 -17.72 -9.46
N ASP A 216 1.90 -17.73 -9.70
CA ASP A 216 1.34 -17.82 -11.05
C ASP A 216 1.67 -16.59 -11.90
N ALA A 217 1.71 -15.41 -11.30
CA ALA A 217 2.06 -14.16 -11.96
C ALA A 217 3.59 -13.92 -12.05
N ALA A 218 4.41 -14.78 -11.43
CA ALA A 218 5.86 -14.61 -11.42
C ALA A 218 6.47 -14.80 -12.82
N PRO A 219 7.33 -13.85 -13.29
CA PRO A 219 7.92 -13.89 -14.61
C PRO A 219 8.99 -14.98 -14.76
N ASP A 220 9.63 -15.38 -13.67
CA ASP A 220 10.73 -16.33 -13.66
C ASP A 220 10.42 -17.57 -12.80
N LEU A 221 11.06 -18.70 -13.15
CA LEU A 221 10.85 -19.98 -12.47
C LEU A 221 11.37 -19.97 -11.02
N SER A 222 12.45 -19.28 -10.74
CA SER A 222 13.06 -19.22 -9.41
C SER A 222 12.11 -18.57 -8.40
N THR A 223 11.59 -17.40 -8.74
CA THR A 223 10.57 -16.71 -7.90
C THR A 223 9.32 -17.56 -7.71
N ARG A 224 8.85 -18.20 -8.78
CA ARG A 224 7.69 -19.11 -8.71
C ARG A 224 7.93 -20.27 -7.75
N GLU A 225 9.06 -20.93 -7.81
CA GLU A 225 9.42 -22.06 -6.95
C GLU A 225 9.50 -21.62 -5.48
N ILE A 226 10.12 -20.48 -5.19
CA ILE A 226 10.22 -19.93 -3.84
C ILE A 226 8.82 -19.68 -3.27
N LEU A 227 7.97 -18.95 -4.01
CA LEU A 227 6.62 -18.61 -3.58
C LEU A 227 5.75 -19.86 -3.40
N THR A 228 5.84 -20.83 -4.32
CA THR A 228 5.09 -22.10 -4.21
C THR A 228 5.52 -22.91 -2.99
N ARG A 229 6.80 -22.89 -2.63
CA ARG A 229 7.34 -23.59 -1.47
C ARG A 229 6.87 -23.00 -0.14
N ILE A 230 6.77 -21.66 -0.04
CA ILE A 230 6.38 -20.99 1.21
C ILE A 230 4.87 -20.90 1.41
N ALA A 231 4.09 -20.87 0.34
CA ALA A 231 2.63 -20.68 0.40
C ALA A 231 1.90 -21.64 1.37
N PRO A 232 2.18 -22.97 1.39
CA PRO A 232 1.50 -23.89 2.31
C PRO A 232 1.81 -23.64 3.80
N GLN A 233 2.87 -22.89 4.09
CA GLN A 233 3.30 -22.58 5.45
C GLN A 233 2.57 -21.36 6.04
N LEU A 234 1.81 -20.63 5.19
CA LEU A 234 1.12 -19.40 5.55
C LEU A 234 -0.36 -19.69 5.83
N SER A 235 -0.69 -19.83 7.11
CA SER A 235 -2.05 -20.20 7.55
C SER A 235 -2.98 -19.03 7.87
N ARG A 236 -2.43 -17.79 7.92
CA ARG A 236 -3.23 -16.59 8.23
C ARG A 236 -4.01 -16.11 7.02
N GLN A 237 -4.89 -15.16 7.28
CA GLN A 237 -5.70 -14.49 6.28
C GLN A 237 -5.42 -12.98 6.32
N THR A 238 -5.63 -12.30 5.20
CA THR A 238 -5.50 -10.86 5.11
C THR A 238 -6.52 -10.27 4.13
N ARG A 239 -6.75 -8.99 4.24
CA ARG A 239 -7.54 -8.20 3.30
C ARG A 239 -6.60 -7.28 2.54
N LEU A 240 -6.50 -7.47 1.23
CA LEU A 240 -5.55 -6.71 0.41
C LEU A 240 -5.90 -5.20 0.34
N ALA A 241 -7.18 -4.84 0.50
CA ALA A 241 -7.60 -3.44 0.57
C ALA A 241 -6.95 -2.65 1.72
N ASP A 242 -6.48 -3.35 2.78
CA ASP A 242 -5.81 -2.70 3.90
C ASP A 242 -4.39 -2.20 3.54
N MET A 243 -3.83 -2.63 2.41
CA MET A 243 -2.46 -2.28 2.00
C MET A 243 -2.36 -1.71 0.59
N ILE A 244 -3.34 -1.96 -0.28
CA ILE A 244 -3.34 -1.58 -1.69
C ILE A 244 -4.64 -0.85 -2.00
N ASP A 245 -4.53 0.34 -2.56
CA ASP A 245 -5.66 1.09 -3.12
C ASP A 245 -5.47 1.19 -4.64
N LEU A 246 -6.38 0.58 -5.40
CA LEU A 246 -6.39 0.62 -6.86
C LEU A 246 -7.20 1.80 -7.43
N GLY A 247 -7.79 2.62 -6.58
CA GLY A 247 -8.51 3.82 -6.99
C GLY A 247 -9.49 3.56 -8.14
N ILE A 248 -9.30 4.27 -9.24
CA ILE A 248 -10.18 4.18 -10.42
C ILE A 248 -10.10 2.82 -11.15
N ILE A 249 -8.98 2.11 -11.05
CA ILE A 249 -8.80 0.79 -11.68
C ILE A 249 -9.58 -0.29 -10.91
N GLY A 250 -9.83 -0.05 -9.63
CA GLY A 250 -10.53 -1.00 -8.76
C GLY A 250 -11.91 -1.42 -9.26
N GLY A 251 -12.58 -0.54 -10.02
CA GLY A 251 -13.88 -0.84 -10.64
C GLY A 251 -13.83 -1.83 -11.83
N ASN A 252 -12.66 -2.12 -12.36
CA ASN A 252 -12.51 -3.02 -13.51
C ASN A 252 -12.60 -4.49 -13.04
N SER A 253 -13.16 -5.35 -13.90
CA SER A 253 -13.23 -6.80 -13.67
C SER A 253 -12.18 -7.60 -14.44
N ALA A 254 -11.40 -6.96 -15.32
CA ALA A 254 -10.32 -7.58 -16.07
C ALA A 254 -9.25 -6.54 -16.44
N ASN A 255 -8.01 -7.00 -16.56
CA ASN A 255 -6.93 -6.19 -17.10
C ASN A 255 -7.01 -6.20 -18.64
N ASP A 256 -6.90 -5.02 -19.24
CA ASP A 256 -6.84 -4.84 -20.69
C ASP A 256 -5.49 -5.28 -21.31
N GLY A 257 -4.57 -5.78 -20.48
CA GLY A 257 -3.22 -6.18 -20.85
C GLY A 257 -2.27 -4.99 -21.09
N THR A 258 -2.79 -3.76 -21.08
CA THR A 258 -1.99 -2.54 -21.28
C THR A 258 -1.57 -1.89 -19.98
N THR A 259 -2.29 -2.16 -18.89
CA THR A 259 -2.01 -1.65 -17.56
C THR A 259 -1.25 -2.68 -16.75
N ARG A 260 -0.01 -2.38 -16.39
CA ARG A 260 0.81 -3.17 -15.47
C ARG A 260 1.24 -2.28 -14.33
N ILE A 261 1.14 -2.80 -13.11
CA ILE A 261 1.62 -2.16 -11.88
C ILE A 261 2.64 -3.11 -11.28
N GLU A 262 3.92 -2.81 -11.48
CA GLU A 262 4.99 -3.68 -11.03
C GLU A 262 5.35 -3.38 -9.57
N VAL A 263 5.33 -4.42 -8.75
CA VAL A 263 5.66 -4.37 -7.33
C VAL A 263 6.78 -5.36 -7.02
N ASP A 264 7.57 -5.04 -6.02
CA ASP A 264 8.63 -5.90 -5.48
C ASP A 264 8.01 -7.08 -4.74
N ALA A 265 8.37 -8.31 -5.11
CA ALA A 265 7.77 -9.52 -4.51
C ALA A 265 8.03 -9.62 -3.01
N PHE A 266 9.22 -9.25 -2.55
CA PHE A 266 9.56 -9.26 -1.12
C PHE A 266 8.76 -8.20 -0.36
N ALA A 267 8.68 -6.97 -0.89
CA ALA A 267 7.94 -5.88 -0.25
C ALA A 267 6.45 -6.22 -0.13
N LEU A 268 5.86 -6.81 -1.18
CA LEU A 268 4.47 -7.25 -1.16
C LEU A 268 4.24 -8.36 -0.12
N LEU A 269 5.08 -9.42 -0.13
CA LEU A 269 4.99 -10.51 0.83
C LEU A 269 5.13 -10.03 2.27
N ARG A 270 6.14 -9.20 2.55
CA ARG A 270 6.33 -8.59 3.87
C ARG A 270 5.10 -7.82 4.32
N SER A 271 4.59 -6.92 3.48
CA SER A 271 3.43 -6.09 3.82
C SER A 271 2.18 -6.92 4.08
N MET A 272 1.96 -8.00 3.32
CA MET A 272 0.87 -8.95 3.58
C MET A 272 1.01 -9.64 4.94
N LEU A 273 2.23 -10.07 5.28
CA LEU A 273 2.51 -10.70 6.57
C LEU A 273 2.30 -9.71 7.73
N GLU A 274 2.79 -8.47 7.60
CA GLU A 274 2.57 -7.40 8.59
C GLU A 274 1.08 -7.13 8.81
N VAL A 275 0.31 -6.97 7.73
CA VAL A 275 -1.15 -6.74 7.81
C VAL A 275 -1.88 -7.91 8.45
N SER A 276 -1.46 -9.15 8.15
CA SER A 276 -2.07 -10.36 8.73
C SER A 276 -1.86 -10.50 10.24
N LEU A 277 -0.93 -9.74 10.82
CA LEU A 277 -0.68 -9.67 12.26
C LEU A 277 -1.61 -8.70 12.98
N GLY A 278 -2.36 -7.89 12.25
CA GLY A 278 -3.26 -6.88 12.77
C GLY A 278 -2.58 -5.51 13.01
N ASP A 279 -3.21 -4.68 13.84
CA ASP A 279 -2.79 -3.28 14.04
C ASP A 279 -1.44 -3.12 14.73
N SER A 280 -0.99 -4.15 15.46
CA SER A 280 0.32 -4.18 16.10
C SER A 280 0.87 -5.59 16.21
N PHE A 281 2.17 -5.73 16.09
CA PHE A 281 2.87 -7.00 16.25
C PHE A 281 4.17 -6.82 17.03
N VAL A 282 4.63 -7.92 17.64
CA VAL A 282 5.90 -7.99 18.37
C VAL A 282 6.72 -9.15 17.80
N LEU A 283 7.94 -8.85 17.38
CA LEU A 283 8.90 -9.86 16.94
C LEU A 283 10.08 -9.89 17.91
N ASP A 284 10.41 -11.09 18.40
CA ASP A 284 11.61 -11.35 19.19
C ASP A 284 12.65 -12.08 18.32
N LEU A 285 13.78 -11.44 18.11
CA LEU A 285 14.87 -11.94 17.28
C LEU A 285 16.17 -11.97 18.07
N ASN A 286 17.01 -12.95 17.79
CA ASN A 286 18.38 -13.00 18.29
C ASN A 286 19.33 -12.79 17.10
N ALA A 287 20.12 -11.72 17.15
CA ALA A 287 21.07 -11.39 16.10
C ALA A 287 22.51 -11.65 16.58
N GLY A 288 23.32 -12.28 15.73
CA GLY A 288 24.77 -12.39 15.97
C GLY A 288 25.46 -11.15 15.40
N VAL A 289 26.16 -10.41 16.27
CA VAL A 289 26.98 -9.26 15.86
C VAL A 289 28.43 -9.54 16.24
N PRO A 290 29.38 -9.45 15.29
CA PRO A 290 30.80 -9.62 15.60
C PRO A 290 31.25 -8.63 16.69
N GLY A 291 31.95 -9.13 17.73
CA GLY A 291 32.46 -8.29 18.83
C GLY A 291 31.51 -8.10 20.02
N VAL A 292 30.30 -8.62 19.96
CA VAL A 292 29.32 -8.62 21.07
C VAL A 292 28.94 -10.03 21.47
N THR A 293 28.68 -10.26 22.76
CA THR A 293 28.35 -11.60 23.28
C THR A 293 26.93 -12.02 23.01
N GLY A 294 26.04 -11.05 22.70
CA GLY A 294 24.65 -11.34 22.30
C GLY A 294 23.88 -10.06 22.03
N VAL A 295 22.95 -10.16 21.11
CA VAL A 295 22.01 -9.09 20.76
C VAL A 295 20.61 -9.66 20.79
N LYS A 296 19.77 -9.15 21.69
CA LYS A 296 18.35 -9.41 21.70
C LYS A 296 17.63 -8.24 21.08
N LEU A 297 16.74 -8.52 20.16
CA LEU A 297 16.03 -7.53 19.39
C LEU A 297 14.53 -7.76 19.54
N ARG A 298 13.80 -6.74 19.96
CA ARG A 298 12.34 -6.69 19.92
C ARG A 298 11.89 -5.63 18.95
N ILE A 299 11.04 -6.03 18.03
CA ILE A 299 10.44 -5.12 17.06
C ILE A 299 8.95 -5.03 17.36
N PHE A 300 8.49 -3.82 17.57
CA PHE A 300 7.08 -3.48 17.69
C PHE A 300 6.70 -2.71 16.43
N GLY A 301 5.81 -3.25 15.64
CA GLY A 301 5.36 -2.62 14.40
C GLY A 301 3.85 -2.56 14.35
N GLY A 302 3.33 -1.64 13.57
CA GLY A 302 1.91 -1.52 13.35
C GLY A 302 1.57 -0.26 12.57
N ARG A 303 0.35 -0.21 12.05
CA ARG A 303 -0.15 0.92 11.27
C ARG A 303 -0.70 2.05 12.15
N GLY A 304 -0.79 1.83 13.48
CA GLY A 304 -1.46 2.75 14.38
C GLY A 304 -2.96 2.88 14.06
N ASP A 305 -3.57 3.98 14.46
CA ASP A 305 -5.00 4.25 14.25
C ASP A 305 -5.34 4.63 12.80
N THR A 306 -4.35 4.74 11.91
CA THR A 306 -4.56 5.15 10.51
C THR A 306 -4.28 4.00 9.54
N HIS A 307 -5.35 3.38 9.04
CA HIS A 307 -5.26 2.43 7.93
C HIS A 307 -4.92 3.20 6.64
N SER A 308 -3.66 3.19 6.25
CA SER A 308 -3.20 3.81 5.01
C SER A 308 -2.49 2.78 4.14
N PRO A 309 -2.84 2.69 2.84
CA PRO A 309 -2.13 1.83 1.92
C PRO A 309 -0.68 2.30 1.75
N TRP A 310 0.24 1.38 1.47
CA TRP A 310 1.62 1.72 1.09
C TRP A 310 1.79 1.94 -0.41
N LEU A 311 0.81 1.49 -1.21
CA LEU A 311 0.73 1.70 -2.66
C LEU A 311 -0.66 2.21 -2.99
N SER A 312 -0.73 3.28 -3.76
CA SER A 312 -1.99 3.83 -4.25
C SER A 312 -1.92 4.13 -5.75
N VAL A 313 -3.04 3.86 -6.42
CA VAL A 313 -3.28 4.26 -7.83
C VAL A 313 -4.35 5.33 -7.82
N THR A 314 -3.97 6.58 -7.97
CA THR A 314 -4.89 7.70 -7.79
C THR A 314 -4.62 8.86 -8.74
N ASP A 315 -5.66 9.65 -8.98
CA ASP A 315 -5.66 10.99 -9.55
C ASP A 315 -5.86 12.07 -8.48
N ALA A 316 -6.19 11.65 -7.25
CA ALA A 316 -6.53 12.53 -6.15
C ALA A 316 -5.29 13.01 -5.39
N HIS A 317 -5.24 14.29 -5.09
CA HIS A 317 -4.13 14.94 -4.37
C HIS A 317 -4.26 14.83 -2.84
N ASP A 318 -5.36 14.35 -2.33
CA ASP A 318 -5.66 14.19 -0.91
C ASP A 318 -5.29 12.79 -0.36
N VAL A 319 -5.04 11.83 -1.25
CA VAL A 319 -4.61 10.48 -0.86
C VAL A 319 -3.19 10.51 -0.34
N VAL A 320 -3.01 10.12 0.91
CA VAL A 320 -1.72 10.01 1.59
C VAL A 320 -1.41 8.55 1.81
N ILE A 321 -0.29 8.09 1.28
CA ILE A 321 0.26 6.76 1.60
C ILE A 321 1.32 6.89 2.69
N ARG A 322 1.42 5.88 3.56
CA ARG A 322 2.28 5.91 4.74
C ARG A 322 3.02 4.59 4.94
N THR A 323 4.21 4.69 5.55
CA THR A 323 4.89 3.51 6.10
C THR A 323 4.31 3.15 7.48
N ALA A 324 4.54 1.92 7.92
CA ALA A 324 4.19 1.53 9.28
C ALA A 324 5.06 2.29 10.31
N ARG A 325 4.49 2.61 11.45
CA ARG A 325 5.25 3.06 12.62
C ARG A 325 5.94 1.86 13.26
N SER A 326 7.18 2.03 13.70
CA SER A 326 7.95 0.92 14.26
C SER A 326 8.77 1.37 15.46
N ARG A 327 8.86 0.52 16.47
CA ARG A 327 9.79 0.64 17.58
C ARG A 327 10.71 -0.56 17.60
N ILE A 328 12.00 -0.29 17.75
CA ILE A 328 13.01 -1.32 17.86
C ILE A 328 13.64 -1.17 19.23
N TYR A 329 13.53 -2.19 20.05
CA TYR A 329 14.22 -2.28 21.33
C TYR A 329 15.34 -3.30 21.24
N LEU A 330 16.56 -2.80 21.25
CA LEU A 330 17.78 -3.56 21.07
C LEU A 330 18.49 -3.68 22.43
N GLU A 331 18.75 -4.90 22.87
CA GLU A 331 19.50 -5.15 24.07
C GLU A 331 20.84 -5.83 23.70
N VAL A 332 21.92 -5.09 23.86
CA VAL A 332 23.27 -5.54 23.53
C VAL A 332 23.98 -5.99 24.79
N SER A 333 24.56 -7.19 24.78
CA SER A 333 25.42 -7.69 25.84
C SER A 333 26.86 -7.72 25.37
N MET A 334 27.77 -7.10 26.12
CA MET A 334 29.19 -7.09 25.82
C MET A 334 30.01 -7.44 27.05
N LEU A 335 31.22 -7.97 26.84
CA LEU A 335 32.16 -8.19 27.92
C LEU A 335 32.64 -6.82 28.43
N SER A 336 32.56 -6.61 29.75
CA SER A 336 33.12 -5.41 30.33
C SER A 336 34.65 -5.56 30.48
N GLY A 337 35.40 -4.53 30.17
CA GLY A 337 36.83 -4.49 30.48
C GLY A 337 37.14 -4.32 31.98
N LEU A 338 36.15 -4.40 32.82
CA LEU A 338 36.26 -4.16 34.28
C LEU A 338 36.37 -5.49 35.03
N SER A 339 37.39 -5.58 35.90
CA SER A 339 37.71 -6.82 36.63
C SER A 339 36.59 -7.35 37.55
N GLN A 340 35.63 -6.50 37.89
CA GLN A 340 34.51 -6.87 38.79
C GLN A 340 33.14 -6.95 38.13
N VAL A 341 33.04 -6.62 36.84
CA VAL A 341 31.82 -6.64 36.06
C VAL A 341 32.03 -7.54 34.86
N ALA A 342 31.40 -8.69 34.83
CA ALA A 342 31.60 -9.67 33.75
C ALA A 342 31.01 -9.21 32.39
N SER A 343 29.88 -8.51 32.41
CA SER A 343 29.21 -8.05 31.20
C SER A 343 28.47 -6.73 31.44
N LEU A 344 28.38 -5.93 30.39
CA LEU A 344 27.53 -4.75 30.31
C LEU A 344 26.30 -5.07 29.46
N ARG A 345 25.14 -4.59 29.92
CA ARG A 345 23.86 -4.62 29.18
C ARG A 345 23.59 -3.20 28.67
N VAL A 346 23.47 -3.05 27.38
CA VAL A 346 23.22 -1.76 26.73
C VAL A 346 21.87 -1.81 26.01
N PRO A 347 20.79 -1.30 26.62
CA PRO A 347 19.50 -1.21 25.99
C PRO A 347 19.39 0.05 25.13
N ILE A 348 19.02 -0.11 23.88
CA ILE A 348 18.83 0.97 22.91
C ILE A 348 17.40 0.90 22.40
N LEU A 349 16.67 1.99 22.52
CA LEU A 349 15.38 2.17 21.90
C LEU A 349 15.52 3.02 20.65
N ILE A 350 14.90 2.58 19.57
CA ILE A 350 14.72 3.35 18.33
C ILE A 350 13.21 3.46 18.11
N ASP A 351 12.66 4.67 18.14
CA ASP A 351 11.25 4.95 17.85
C ASP A 351 11.16 5.64 16.50
N LEU A 352 10.50 5.00 15.54
CA LEU A 352 10.38 5.44 14.15
C LEU A 352 8.94 5.85 13.86
N ALA A 353 8.73 7.12 13.55
CA ALA A 353 7.46 7.58 13.02
C ALA A 353 7.25 7.15 11.57
N GLU A 354 6.04 7.27 11.10
CA GLU A 354 5.69 6.97 9.71
C GLU A 354 6.25 8.00 8.73
N ALA A 355 6.75 7.56 7.59
CA ALA A 355 6.98 8.42 6.44
C ALA A 355 5.69 8.53 5.63
N GLN A 356 5.48 9.67 4.95
CA GLN A 356 4.27 9.95 4.19
C GLN A 356 4.61 10.41 2.78
N ALA A 357 3.81 10.00 1.81
CA ALA A 357 3.85 10.53 0.45
C ALA A 357 2.44 10.76 -0.08
N ARG A 358 2.27 11.83 -0.84
CA ARG A 358 1.03 12.13 -1.56
C ARG A 358 1.33 12.64 -2.95
N LEU A 359 0.38 12.44 -3.86
CA LEU A 359 0.43 12.97 -5.20
C LEU A 359 0.36 14.51 -5.15
N SER A 360 1.30 15.20 -5.79
CA SER A 360 1.25 16.65 -5.94
C SER A 360 0.84 17.08 -7.34
N GLU A 361 1.28 16.37 -8.38
CA GLU A 361 0.91 16.66 -9.76
C GLU A 361 1.10 15.47 -10.70
N ILE A 362 0.32 15.42 -11.76
CA ILE A 362 0.54 14.55 -12.93
C ILE A 362 0.67 15.46 -14.14
N ARG A 363 1.80 15.41 -14.82
CA ARG A 363 2.04 16.19 -16.05
C ARG A 363 1.91 15.28 -17.26
N CYS A 364 0.89 15.50 -18.05
CA CYS A 364 0.61 14.75 -19.27
C CYS A 364 0.97 15.48 -20.56
N ASP A 365 1.19 16.78 -20.50
CA ASP A 365 1.43 17.64 -21.64
C ASP A 365 2.93 17.88 -21.87
N GLY A 366 3.32 17.94 -23.15
CA GLY A 366 4.68 18.30 -23.59
C GLY A 366 5.69 17.14 -23.58
N ALA A 367 6.30 16.87 -24.72
CA ALA A 367 7.38 15.89 -24.82
C ALA A 367 8.57 16.36 -23.96
N GLY A 368 8.99 15.51 -22.99
CA GLY A 368 10.10 15.78 -22.07
C GLY A 368 9.73 16.43 -20.75
N SER A 369 8.48 16.91 -20.57
CA SER A 369 7.99 17.43 -19.29
C SER A 369 7.00 16.49 -18.59
N ARG A 370 6.66 15.37 -19.22
CA ARG A 370 5.74 14.36 -18.66
C ARG A 370 6.32 13.68 -17.43
N GLY A 371 5.48 13.49 -16.43
CA GLY A 371 5.91 12.86 -15.19
C GLY A 371 4.95 13.07 -14.05
N VAL A 372 5.39 12.66 -12.88
CA VAL A 372 4.60 12.67 -11.63
C VAL A 372 5.39 13.38 -10.54
N GLY A 373 4.76 14.33 -9.88
CA GLY A 373 5.27 14.99 -8.68
C GLY A 373 4.65 14.37 -7.43
N LEU A 374 5.49 14.11 -6.44
CA LEU A 374 5.09 13.67 -5.11
C LEU A 374 5.54 14.68 -4.07
N SER A 375 4.72 14.90 -3.06
CA SER A 375 5.08 15.60 -1.82
C SER A 375 5.37 14.56 -0.76
N VAL A 376 6.62 14.49 -0.29
CA VAL A 376 7.13 13.43 0.59
C VAL A 376 7.59 14.02 1.91
N THR A 377 7.13 13.43 2.99
CA THR A 377 7.57 13.74 4.35
C THR A 377 8.33 12.53 4.88
N PRO A 378 9.65 12.64 5.12
CA PRO A 378 10.47 11.54 5.62
C PRO A 378 10.04 11.08 7.02
N ALA A 379 10.39 9.84 7.37
CA ALA A 379 10.19 9.33 8.72
C ALA A 379 11.08 10.08 9.72
N ILE A 380 10.47 10.62 10.78
CA ILE A 380 11.20 11.13 11.94
C ILE A 380 11.32 10.03 12.99
N GLY A 381 12.36 10.12 13.80
CA GLY A 381 12.57 9.14 14.85
C GLY A 381 13.42 9.67 16.00
N SER A 382 13.52 8.87 17.03
CA SER A 382 14.45 9.08 18.12
C SER A 382 15.23 7.81 18.41
N ILE A 383 16.44 7.98 18.90
CA ILE A 383 17.25 6.89 19.44
C ILE A 383 17.60 7.24 20.88
N ALA A 384 17.44 6.29 21.79
CA ALA A 384 17.73 6.50 23.20
C ALA A 384 18.44 5.30 23.80
N LEU A 385 19.42 5.55 24.65
CA LEU A 385 19.97 4.59 25.59
C LEU A 385 19.16 4.70 26.87
N ALA A 386 18.22 3.79 27.06
CA ALA A 386 17.27 3.84 28.17
C ALA A 386 16.65 2.47 28.46
N ASP A 387 16.30 2.24 29.73
CA ASP A 387 15.36 1.19 30.08
C ASP A 387 13.93 1.67 29.84
N VAL A 388 13.13 0.80 29.23
CA VAL A 388 11.75 1.12 28.86
C VAL A 388 10.83 0.01 29.37
N ASP A 389 9.66 0.39 29.86
CA ASP A 389 8.64 -0.58 30.22
C ASP A 389 8.09 -1.28 28.96
N THR A 390 8.09 -2.62 28.96
CA THR A 390 7.64 -3.43 27.84
C THR A 390 6.18 -3.17 27.47
N ALA A 391 5.33 -2.81 28.42
CA ALA A 391 3.94 -2.45 28.15
C ALA A 391 3.83 -1.14 27.36
N SER A 392 4.71 -0.16 27.64
CA SER A 392 4.75 1.11 26.91
C SER A 392 5.34 0.97 25.50
N LEU A 393 6.16 -0.05 25.26
CA LEU A 393 6.71 -0.32 23.94
C LEU A 393 5.65 -0.81 22.93
N ALA A 394 4.68 -1.59 23.40
CA ALA A 394 3.61 -2.14 22.57
C ALA A 394 2.60 -1.06 22.12
N SER A 395 2.45 0.04 22.87
CA SER A 395 1.55 1.14 22.52
C SER A 395 2.20 2.11 21.56
N LEU A 396 2.05 1.92 20.26
CA LEU A 396 2.66 2.79 19.23
C LEU A 396 2.04 4.19 19.18
N SER A 397 0.88 4.41 19.78
CA SER A 397 0.20 5.71 19.80
C SER A 397 0.78 6.69 20.83
N THR A 398 1.46 6.20 21.87
CA THR A 398 2.02 7.01 22.96
C THR A 398 3.54 6.98 22.95
N ALA A 399 4.17 8.10 23.37
CA ALA A 399 5.61 8.13 23.55
C ALA A 399 6.02 7.21 24.71
N PRO A 400 7.10 6.41 24.57
CA PRO A 400 7.57 5.54 25.63
C PRO A 400 8.18 6.34 26.78
N VAL A 401 8.00 5.83 28.01
CA VAL A 401 8.62 6.43 29.18
C VAL A 401 10.05 5.92 29.32
N LEU A 402 11.03 6.81 29.13
CA LEU A 402 12.45 6.49 29.19
C LEU A 402 12.96 6.60 30.64
N LYS A 403 13.62 5.54 31.13
CA LYS A 403 14.30 5.49 32.42
C LYS A 403 15.80 5.32 32.19
N ALA A 404 16.64 5.81 33.13
CA ALA A 404 18.07 5.55 33.07
C ALA A 404 18.33 4.02 33.01
N ALA A 405 19.09 3.60 32.00
CA ALA A 405 19.39 2.21 31.74
C ALA A 405 20.34 1.67 32.81
N THR A 406 20.04 0.52 33.41
CA THR A 406 20.96 -0.19 34.26
C THR A 406 21.92 -1.01 33.39
N LEU A 407 23.15 -0.53 33.21
CA LEU A 407 24.18 -1.17 32.39
C LEU A 407 24.82 -2.34 33.10
N ALA A 408 25.06 -2.19 34.42
CA ALA A 408 25.65 -3.24 35.26
C ALA A 408 25.12 -3.13 36.70
N ASN A 409 24.99 -4.29 37.34
CA ASN A 409 24.63 -4.39 38.73
C ASN A 409 25.46 -5.51 39.37
N VAL A 410 26.39 -5.16 40.25
CA VAL A 410 27.27 -6.12 40.91
C VAL A 410 26.76 -6.36 42.31
N ALA A 411 26.21 -7.55 42.56
CA ALA A 411 25.73 -8.01 43.87
C ALA A 411 24.79 -7.02 44.58
N ASN A 412 24.07 -6.18 43.87
CA ASN A 412 23.25 -5.06 44.37
C ASN A 412 24.03 -4.01 45.19
N VAL A 413 25.34 -4.00 45.10
CA VAL A 413 26.23 -3.08 45.77
C VAL A 413 26.65 -1.94 44.87
N ILE A 414 27.14 -2.27 43.68
CA ILE A 414 27.54 -1.28 42.67
C ILE A 414 26.54 -1.32 41.53
N ARG A 415 25.93 -0.19 41.24
CA ARG A 415 25.05 -0.01 40.09
C ARG A 415 25.62 1.05 39.15
N VAL A 416 25.75 0.70 37.89
CA VAL A 416 26.10 1.59 36.80
C VAL A 416 24.87 1.88 36.01
N THR A 417 24.46 3.12 35.91
CA THR A 417 23.33 3.58 35.10
C THR A 417 23.80 4.56 34.05
N ALA A 418 23.12 4.59 32.92
CA ALA A 418 23.39 5.55 31.86
C ALA A 418 22.11 5.98 31.17
N ARG A 419 22.14 7.18 30.63
CA ARG A 419 21.08 7.72 29.79
C ARG A 419 21.64 8.57 28.67
N ALA A 420 21.09 8.41 27.49
CA ALA A 420 21.29 9.34 26.38
C ALA A 420 20.04 9.30 25.51
N ASP A 421 19.67 10.42 24.91
CA ASP A 421 18.60 10.48 23.94
C ASP A 421 18.92 11.48 22.84
N LEU A 422 18.64 11.08 21.60
CA LEU A 422 18.82 11.90 20.42
C LEU A 422 17.53 11.86 19.62
N SER A 423 16.92 13.02 19.39
CA SER A 423 15.73 13.16 18.55
C SER A 423 16.10 13.80 17.23
N LEU A 424 15.58 13.25 16.14
CA LEU A 424 15.66 13.85 14.82
C LEU A 424 14.44 14.74 14.63
N GLY A 425 14.66 16.05 14.53
CA GLY A 425 13.62 17.05 14.38
C GLY A 425 13.56 17.64 12.98
N GLY A 426 12.45 18.31 12.69
CA GLY A 426 12.28 19.13 11.49
C GLY A 426 11.77 18.35 10.28
N VAL A 427 10.45 18.38 10.07
CA VAL A 427 9.83 17.69 8.95
C VAL A 427 9.11 18.69 8.07
N THR A 428 9.79 19.14 7.03
CA THR A 428 9.15 19.86 5.93
C THR A 428 8.90 18.89 4.78
N PRO A 429 7.67 18.83 4.22
CA PRO A 429 7.40 18.06 3.01
C PRO A 429 8.32 18.53 1.89
N GLN A 430 8.93 17.58 1.19
CA GLN A 430 9.81 17.86 0.05
C GLN A 430 9.11 17.41 -1.24
N SER A 431 9.25 18.21 -2.30
CA SER A 431 8.71 17.89 -3.61
C SER A 431 9.72 17.05 -4.40
N VAL A 432 9.26 15.92 -4.91
CA VAL A 432 10.05 15.00 -5.75
C VAL A 432 9.32 14.79 -7.06
N PHE A 433 9.99 15.04 -8.19
CA PHE A 433 9.43 14.82 -9.50
C PHE A 433 10.06 13.59 -10.18
N PHE A 434 9.22 12.74 -10.77
CA PHE A 434 9.61 11.57 -11.55
C PHE A 434 9.28 11.82 -13.00
N SER A 435 10.30 11.87 -13.85
CA SER A 435 10.14 11.93 -15.30
C SER A 435 9.62 10.61 -15.86
N GLU A 436 9.13 10.62 -17.09
CA GLU A 436 8.71 9.40 -17.80
C GLU A 436 9.86 8.36 -17.89
N ALA A 437 11.11 8.84 -18.03
CA ALA A 437 12.29 7.98 -18.01
C ALA A 437 12.55 7.36 -16.62
N ASP A 438 12.37 8.14 -15.55
CA ASP A 438 12.48 7.62 -14.17
C ASP A 438 11.43 6.53 -13.90
N ILE A 439 10.21 6.74 -14.38
CA ILE A 439 9.09 5.80 -14.23
C ILE A 439 9.38 4.51 -15.01
N ALA A 440 9.83 4.63 -16.27
CA ALA A 440 10.18 3.48 -17.11
C ALA A 440 11.36 2.68 -16.56
N ALA A 441 12.31 3.35 -15.88
CA ALA A 441 13.45 2.72 -15.23
C ALA A 441 13.14 2.24 -13.80
N HIS A 442 11.90 2.40 -13.30
CA HIS A 442 11.51 2.13 -11.91
C HIS A 442 12.46 2.78 -10.90
N THR A 443 12.88 4.02 -11.19
CA THR A 443 13.82 4.76 -10.37
C THR A 443 13.21 5.05 -9.01
N ARG A 444 13.94 4.72 -7.95
CA ARG A 444 13.61 5.12 -6.59
C ARG A 444 14.31 6.43 -6.27
N LYS A 445 13.61 7.35 -5.63
CA LYS A 445 14.18 8.61 -5.14
C LYS A 445 14.06 8.66 -3.63
N THR A 446 15.19 8.95 -2.98
CA THR A 446 15.27 9.08 -1.53
C THR A 446 15.12 10.54 -1.16
N VAL A 447 14.22 10.81 -0.23
CA VAL A 447 14.07 12.11 0.42
C VAL A 447 14.63 11.98 1.82
N ALA A 448 15.62 12.79 2.14
CA ALA A 448 16.26 12.79 3.45
C ALA A 448 16.01 14.10 4.18
N THR A 449 15.89 14.04 5.50
CA THR A 449 16.03 15.24 6.34
C THR A 449 17.47 15.73 6.24
N GLY A 450 17.69 17.05 6.29
CA GLY A 450 19.03 17.64 6.17
C GLY A 450 20.05 17.16 7.21
N ASP A 451 19.59 16.53 8.29
CA ASP A 451 20.39 15.94 9.35
C ASP A 451 20.65 14.47 9.03
N LEU A 452 21.72 14.22 8.30
CA LEU A 452 22.14 12.88 7.90
C LEU A 452 22.50 12.01 9.11
N VAL A 453 21.86 10.87 9.17
CA VAL A 453 21.89 9.86 10.25
C VAL A 453 23.17 9.00 10.26
N THR A 454 24.20 9.38 9.54
CA THR A 454 25.51 8.69 9.60
C THR A 454 26.20 8.98 10.92
N GLY A 455 26.41 7.95 11.73
CA GLY A 455 27.03 8.08 13.04
C GLY A 455 26.05 8.37 14.18
N LEU A 456 24.78 8.04 14.02
CA LEU A 456 23.74 8.29 15.00
C LEU A 456 23.99 7.59 16.33
N THR A 457 24.38 6.30 16.25
CA THR A 457 24.74 5.55 17.44
C THR A 457 26.04 6.06 18.04
N SER A 458 26.99 6.46 17.20
CA SER A 458 28.23 7.08 17.67
C SER A 458 27.98 8.42 18.35
N SER A 459 27.08 9.25 17.82
CA SER A 459 26.69 10.51 18.47
C SER A 459 25.96 10.25 19.79
N LEU A 460 25.02 9.31 19.82
CA LEU A 460 24.33 8.90 21.04
C LEU A 460 25.32 8.42 22.11
N MET A 461 26.30 7.59 21.74
CA MET A 461 27.28 7.05 22.68
C MET A 461 28.28 8.08 23.18
N ASN A 462 28.50 9.16 22.43
CA ASN A 462 29.34 10.27 22.87
C ASN A 462 28.65 11.20 23.87
N ASP A 463 27.32 11.27 23.84
CA ASP A 463 26.50 12.11 24.72
C ASP A 463 25.92 11.33 25.90
N VAL A 464 26.46 10.15 26.21
CA VAL A 464 26.00 9.32 27.33
C VAL A 464 26.38 9.92 28.68
N ASP A 465 25.36 10.18 29.47
CA ASP A 465 25.53 10.52 30.88
C ASP A 465 25.59 9.23 31.73
N VAL A 466 26.70 8.99 32.40
CA VAL A 466 26.98 7.76 33.15
C VAL A 466 27.06 8.07 34.65
N ASP A 467 26.20 7.43 35.43
CA ASP A 467 26.17 7.49 36.86
C ASP A 467 26.62 6.18 37.52
N VAL A 468 27.43 6.25 38.55
CA VAL A 468 27.84 5.09 39.37
C VAL A 468 27.39 5.30 40.82
N SER A 469 26.63 4.34 41.34
CA SER A 469 26.19 4.38 42.73
C SER A 469 26.65 3.13 43.51
N LEU A 470 27.03 3.36 44.76
CA LEU A 470 27.34 2.31 45.72
C LEU A 470 26.25 2.30 46.82
N LEU A 471 25.56 1.18 46.98
CA LEU A 471 24.43 1.05 47.94
C LEU A 471 23.37 2.17 47.76
N GLY A 472 23.21 2.67 46.54
CA GLY A 472 22.25 3.73 46.22
C GLY A 472 22.77 5.18 46.45
N LEU A 473 24.03 5.37 46.88
CA LEU A 473 24.67 6.67 47.04
C LEU A 473 25.59 6.95 45.83
N PRO A 474 25.52 8.14 45.20
CA PRO A 474 26.40 8.48 44.09
C PRO A 474 27.86 8.53 44.53
N LEU A 475 28.75 7.96 43.70
CA LEU A 475 30.20 7.99 43.96
C LEU A 475 30.92 8.78 42.87
N PRO A 476 31.86 9.63 43.23
CA PRO A 476 32.72 10.36 42.30
C PRO A 476 33.85 9.42 41.78
N VAL A 477 33.50 8.37 41.04
CA VAL A 477 34.47 7.39 40.51
C VAL A 477 34.78 7.71 39.03
N GLY A 478 35.43 8.82 38.78
CA GLY A 478 35.75 9.31 37.43
C GLY A 478 36.47 8.31 36.54
N GLY A 479 37.30 7.41 37.11
CA GLY A 479 37.97 6.36 36.35
C GLY A 479 37.02 5.25 35.84
N LEU A 480 35.97 4.91 36.57
CA LEU A 480 34.95 3.93 36.16
C LEU A 480 34.04 4.54 35.10
N VAL A 481 33.63 5.77 35.28
CA VAL A 481 32.76 6.49 34.33
C VAL A 481 33.48 6.61 32.96
N SER A 482 34.75 7.01 32.94
CA SER A 482 35.52 7.14 31.72
C SER A 482 35.74 5.80 31.01
N THR A 483 35.96 4.70 31.75
CA THR A 483 36.13 3.36 31.16
C THR A 483 34.83 2.86 30.55
N VAL A 484 33.69 3.01 31.24
CA VAL A 484 32.38 2.62 30.70
C VAL A 484 32.03 3.48 29.49
N GLY A 485 32.23 4.78 29.54
CA GLY A 485 32.00 5.69 28.42
C GLY A 485 32.84 5.31 27.20
N HIS A 486 34.13 4.95 27.38
CA HIS A 486 34.98 4.49 26.31
C HIS A 486 34.48 3.16 25.69
N GLN A 487 34.03 2.21 26.51
CA GLN A 487 33.44 0.95 26.02
C GLN A 487 32.15 1.18 25.24
N LEU A 488 31.29 2.09 25.69
CA LEU A 488 30.06 2.47 24.99
C LEU A 488 30.38 3.14 23.63
N ALA A 489 31.38 4.00 23.57
CA ALA A 489 31.81 4.65 22.32
C ALA A 489 32.26 3.66 21.25
N LEU A 490 32.82 2.51 21.63
CA LEU A 490 33.21 1.44 20.70
C LEU A 490 32.01 0.71 20.07
N LEU A 491 30.81 0.80 20.68
CA LEU A 491 29.60 0.18 20.14
C LEU A 491 29.02 0.94 18.95
N GLY A 492 29.17 2.27 18.90
CA GLY A 492 28.60 3.07 17.82
C GLY A 492 28.87 2.53 16.42
N PRO A 493 30.16 2.39 16.02
CA PRO A 493 30.52 1.88 14.70
C PRO A 493 30.07 0.43 14.42
N LEU A 494 29.84 -0.37 15.48
CA LEU A 494 29.36 -1.75 15.33
C LEU A 494 27.84 -1.83 15.15
N LEU A 495 27.11 -0.93 15.79
CA LEU A 495 25.64 -0.95 15.80
C LEU A 495 25.02 -0.14 14.65
N ASP A 496 25.70 0.90 14.15
CA ASP A 496 25.20 1.70 13.02
C ASP A 496 24.82 0.83 11.82
N PRO A 497 25.65 -0.10 11.31
CA PRO A 497 25.27 -0.94 10.18
C PRO A 497 24.12 -1.89 10.51
N LEU A 498 24.04 -2.40 11.74
CA LEU A 498 22.95 -3.27 12.18
C LEU A 498 21.62 -2.51 12.23
N ILE A 499 21.62 -1.31 12.80
CA ILE A 499 20.43 -0.46 12.87
C ILE A 499 19.95 -0.08 11.48
N LEU A 500 20.88 0.28 10.57
CA LEU A 500 20.53 0.59 9.18
C LEU A 500 19.95 -0.61 8.44
N GLN A 501 20.46 -1.83 8.68
CA GLN A 501 19.91 -3.04 8.10
C GLN A 501 18.51 -3.35 8.64
N LEU A 502 18.33 -3.30 9.96
CA LEU A 502 17.05 -3.59 10.63
C LEU A 502 15.96 -2.60 10.23
N THR A 503 16.27 -1.30 10.26
CA THR A 503 15.32 -0.26 9.84
C THR A 503 14.98 -0.37 8.37
N GLY A 504 15.98 -0.69 7.52
CA GLY A 504 15.78 -0.96 6.09
C GLY A 504 14.85 -2.15 5.83
N LEU A 505 14.98 -3.24 6.58
CA LEU A 505 14.10 -4.42 6.49
C LEU A 505 12.65 -4.11 6.89
N LEU A 506 12.48 -3.27 7.90
CA LEU A 506 11.16 -2.81 8.36
C LEU A 506 10.51 -1.79 7.41
N GLY A 507 11.21 -1.42 6.36
CA GLY A 507 10.70 -0.44 5.42
C GLY A 507 10.71 0.98 5.95
N VAL A 508 11.53 1.30 6.96
CA VAL A 508 11.64 2.65 7.51
C VAL A 508 13.11 2.96 7.77
N ARG A 509 13.57 4.11 7.28
CA ARG A 509 14.88 4.66 7.64
C ARG A 509 14.68 5.94 8.42
N LEU A 510 15.49 6.11 9.45
CA LEU A 510 15.55 7.34 10.22
C LEU A 510 15.89 8.51 9.31
N GLY A 511 15.01 9.51 9.24
CA GLY A 511 15.23 10.70 8.45
C GLY A 511 15.16 10.51 6.93
N GLU A 512 14.82 9.34 6.43
CA GLU A 512 14.71 9.06 5.00
C GLU A 512 13.35 8.47 4.64
N ALA A 513 12.90 8.74 3.41
CA ALA A 513 11.79 8.06 2.76
C ALA A 513 12.17 7.75 1.33
N ASP A 514 12.06 6.51 0.94
CA ASP A 514 12.18 6.11 -0.46
C ASP A 514 10.79 6.12 -1.09
N VAL A 515 10.66 6.79 -2.21
CA VAL A 515 9.44 6.82 -3.01
C VAL A 515 9.73 6.36 -4.42
N GLN A 516 8.75 5.72 -5.01
CA GLN A 516 8.80 5.25 -6.38
C GLN A 516 7.46 5.54 -7.05
N VAL A 517 7.53 5.92 -8.32
CA VAL A 517 6.34 5.94 -9.18
C VAL A 517 6.43 4.72 -10.07
N ASP A 518 5.47 3.82 -9.90
CA ASP A 518 5.46 2.53 -10.61
C ASP A 518 4.85 2.66 -12.00
N ARG A 519 3.88 3.57 -12.14
CA ARG A 519 3.20 3.83 -13.41
C ARG A 519 2.57 5.22 -13.45
N MET A 520 2.51 5.78 -14.66
CA MET A 520 1.69 6.94 -15.00
C MET A 520 0.86 6.62 -16.24
N ARG A 521 -0.40 6.99 -16.24
CA ARG A 521 -1.25 6.95 -17.43
C ARG A 521 -2.04 8.24 -17.57
N CYS A 522 -2.06 8.72 -18.77
CA CYS A 522 -2.78 9.94 -19.16
C CYS A 522 -3.98 9.60 -20.02
N GLY A 523 -5.06 10.31 -19.80
CA GLY A 523 -6.22 10.27 -20.68
C GLY A 523 -6.98 8.95 -20.69
N VAL A 524 -7.03 8.23 -19.56
CA VAL A 524 -7.75 6.96 -19.46
C VAL A 524 -9.23 7.21 -19.30
N PRO A 525 -10.07 6.69 -20.21
CA PRO A 525 -11.52 6.79 -20.05
C PRO A 525 -11.98 5.82 -18.96
N VAL A 526 -12.76 6.33 -17.99
CA VAL A 526 -13.37 5.55 -16.89
C VAL A 526 -14.83 5.91 -16.75
N LEU A 527 -15.67 4.93 -16.41
CA LEU A 527 -17.06 5.19 -16.03
C LEU A 527 -17.09 5.92 -14.69
N VAL A 528 -17.91 6.95 -14.61
CA VAL A 528 -18.09 7.74 -13.39
C VAL A 528 -19.59 7.84 -13.08
N ALA A 529 -19.91 7.74 -11.78
CA ALA A 529 -21.31 7.78 -11.31
C ALA A 529 -21.78 9.22 -11.07
#